data_788c9f629b6f609b68a6ce2cd5c4f3e9
#
_entry.id   788c9f629b6f609b68a6ce2cd5c4f3e9
#
_cell.length_a   1.000
_cell.length_b   1.000
_cell.length_c   1.000
_cell.angle_alpha   90.00
_cell.angle_beta   90.00
_cell.angle_gamma   90.00
#
_symmetry.space_group_name_H-M   'P 1'
#
loop_
_entity.id
_entity.type
_entity.pdbx_description
1 polymer ?
#
loop_
_entity_poly.entity_id
_entity_poly.type
_entity_poly.pdbx_seq_one_letter_code
_entity_poly.pdbx_strand_id
1 'polypeptide(L)'
;MPSSPDTDRDTDPDTAPARRPRRGLRLALALFALAWIASAVYHVYKPLPPGIGVAGPLRSARDVALLTDLTWTDPQGARHSDQHVFDEALRLIGQARRAIVADQFLFNDFGSENSGEVRYRKLSQELTDALVARKRAVPGLTVVLITDPINTVYGGRVSPQLQQLREAGVQVVVTDLARLRTPNPAWSGLWQLCCRWAGNDSDGGWLPNPLGPGKVSLRSWLALLNLNANHRKTLVVDQGEDWTALVASANPHDASSLHGNVAVRFGGAAALDLLASERAVAALSGAAWPRALPTSVPRESIVDTTSAPRVQVLTEGRIRDALLAAVDGARGGDRLDIAVFYFSHRRLVDAVAAAHKRGVAVRVLLDPNEDAFGRKKNGVPNRQVAAELVAAGVPLRWCDTHGEQCHAKLLLRSGSDGKIELIAGSANYTRRNLDDYNLESSARVIALDDAPVARQARAYFERSWSNTDGRSISADYAKYADDSTLRKIWYRIAEASGLSSF
;
A
#
# COMPACT_ATOMS: atom_id res chain seq x y z
N MET A 1 42.21 79.58 51.02
CA MET A 1 41.12 80.42 50.51
C MET A 1 41.33 80.54 48.97
N PRO A 2 40.33 80.39 48.11
CA PRO A 2 38.94 79.96 48.25
C PRO A 2 38.58 78.73 47.44
N SER A 3 37.62 78.00 47.85
CA SER A 3 36.38 77.40 47.36
C SER A 3 36.16 77.32 45.87
N SER A 4 36.08 76.01 45.39
CA SER A 4 35.49 75.58 44.11
C SER A 4 34.01 75.41 44.28
N PRO A 5 33.16 75.66 43.27
CA PRO A 5 31.78 75.22 43.27
C PRO A 5 31.65 73.87 42.52
N ASP A 6 30.84 73.05 43.17
CA ASP A 6 30.25 71.82 42.68
C ASP A 6 29.44 72.11 41.41
N THR A 7 29.59 71.22 40.40
CA THR A 7 28.65 71.09 39.29
C THR A 7 28.04 69.74 39.32
N ASP A 8 26.88 69.64 39.93
CA ASP A 8 25.91 68.56 39.78
C ASP A 8 25.59 68.32 38.29
N ARG A 9 25.88 67.20 37.80
CA ARG A 9 25.33 66.71 36.54
C ARG A 9 24.15 65.78 36.88
N ASP A 10 22.97 66.33 36.77
CA ASP A 10 21.73 65.62 36.64
C ASP A 10 21.85 64.59 35.44
N THR A 11 22.03 63.30 35.74
CA THR A 11 21.83 62.21 34.79
C THR A 11 20.35 61.87 34.85
N ASP A 12 19.64 62.28 33.81
CA ASP A 12 18.24 61.94 33.55
C ASP A 12 18.14 60.42 33.26
N PRO A 13 17.42 59.63 34.08
CA PRO A 13 17.37 58.19 33.95
C PRO A 13 16.18 57.66 33.15
N ASP A 14 15.65 58.39 32.16
CA ASP A 14 14.41 57.96 31.53
C ASP A 14 14.46 57.99 29.99
N THR A 15 15.35 57.14 29.38
CA THR A 15 15.19 56.73 27.98
C THR A 15 15.36 55.22 27.84
N ALA A 16 14.44 54.48 28.48
CA ALA A 16 14.25 53.08 28.11
C ALA A 16 13.70 53.02 26.69
N PRO A 17 14.32 52.24 25.75
CA PRO A 17 13.82 52.17 24.38
C PRO A 17 12.42 51.58 24.37
N ALA A 18 11.47 52.36 23.85
CA ALA A 18 10.07 51.97 23.69
C ALA A 18 9.99 50.60 23.00
N ARG A 19 9.60 49.55 23.72
CA ARG A 19 9.30 48.24 23.18
C ARG A 19 8.13 48.34 22.18
N ARG A 20 8.47 48.68 20.93
CA ARG A 20 7.52 48.73 19.81
C ARG A 20 6.90 47.35 19.53
N PRO A 21 5.74 47.30 18.95
CA PRO A 21 4.65 46.45 19.42
C PRO A 21 4.78 45.02 18.91
N ARG A 22 4.75 44.09 19.82
CA ARG A 22 4.50 42.65 19.60
C ARG A 22 3.17 42.35 18.87
N ARG A 23 2.35 43.40 18.55
CA ARG A 23 1.06 43.25 17.84
C ARG A 23 1.23 42.82 16.40
N GLY A 24 2.14 43.36 15.63
CA GLY A 24 2.42 42.95 14.24
C GLY A 24 2.91 41.54 14.16
N LEU A 25 3.84 41.14 15.05
CA LEU A 25 4.33 39.77 15.12
C LEU A 25 3.21 38.76 15.49
N ARG A 26 2.36 39.13 16.47
CA ARG A 26 1.21 38.30 16.88
C ARG A 26 0.22 38.12 15.73
N LEU A 27 -0.07 39.16 14.97
CA LEU A 27 -0.93 39.11 13.80
C LEU A 27 -0.31 38.21 12.70
N ALA A 28 0.98 38.38 12.41
CA ALA A 28 1.69 37.55 11.42
C ALA A 28 1.68 36.04 11.81
N LEU A 29 1.93 35.75 13.08
CA LEU A 29 1.85 34.38 13.60
C LEU A 29 0.42 33.82 13.54
N ALA A 30 -0.59 34.61 13.84
CA ALA A 30 -1.99 34.20 13.75
C ALA A 30 -2.40 33.91 12.28
N LEU A 31 -2.01 34.77 11.34
CA LEU A 31 -2.26 34.55 9.90
C LEU A 31 -1.53 33.33 9.38
N PHE A 32 -0.29 33.11 9.80
CA PHE A 32 0.46 31.92 9.45
C PHE A 32 -0.20 30.63 10.01
N ALA A 33 -0.61 30.66 11.27
CA ALA A 33 -1.31 29.52 11.88
C ALA A 33 -2.64 29.22 11.16
N LEU A 34 -3.39 30.26 10.81
CA LEU A 34 -4.64 30.12 10.04
C LEU A 34 -4.37 29.51 8.65
N ALA A 35 -3.36 29.98 7.92
CA ALA A 35 -2.97 29.45 6.63
C ALA A 35 -2.52 28.00 6.72
N TRP A 36 -1.75 27.66 7.76
CA TRP A 36 -1.32 26.29 8.05
C TRP A 36 -2.51 25.36 8.31
N ILE A 37 -3.44 25.76 9.19
CA ILE A 37 -4.65 24.97 9.48
C ILE A 37 -5.50 24.81 8.22
N ALA A 38 -5.72 25.87 7.46
CA ALA A 38 -6.46 25.83 6.21
C ALA A 38 -5.82 24.86 5.18
N SER A 39 -4.48 24.93 5.04
CA SER A 39 -3.71 24.01 4.21
C SER A 39 -3.84 22.57 4.69
N ALA A 40 -3.70 22.32 6.00
CA ALA A 40 -3.84 20.99 6.59
C ALA A 40 -5.22 20.39 6.31
N VAL A 41 -6.29 21.15 6.56
CA VAL A 41 -7.69 20.72 6.29
C VAL A 41 -7.89 20.46 4.80
N TYR A 42 -7.45 21.38 3.94
CA TYR A 42 -7.59 21.22 2.49
C TYR A 42 -6.91 19.93 2.00
N HIS A 43 -5.67 19.67 2.42
CA HIS A 43 -4.91 18.49 1.95
C HIS A 43 -5.42 17.16 2.50
N VAL A 44 -6.18 17.16 3.59
CA VAL A 44 -6.89 15.95 4.08
C VAL A 44 -8.15 15.67 3.25
N TYR A 45 -8.90 16.70 2.86
CA TYR A 45 -10.24 16.55 2.28
C TYR A 45 -10.36 16.94 0.80
N LYS A 46 -9.29 17.44 0.17
CA LYS A 46 -9.34 17.83 -1.25
C LYS A 46 -9.88 16.69 -2.13
N PRO A 47 -10.58 17.02 -3.23
CA PRO A 47 -11.09 16.00 -4.15
C PRO A 47 -9.95 15.15 -4.70
N LEU A 48 -10.23 13.88 -4.94
CA LEU A 48 -9.31 13.03 -5.67
C LEU A 48 -9.22 13.47 -7.14
N PRO A 49 -8.05 13.31 -7.78
CA PRO A 49 -7.90 13.56 -9.20
C PRO A 49 -8.86 12.69 -10.04
N PRO A 50 -9.24 13.15 -11.25
CA PRO A 50 -10.11 12.38 -12.15
C PRO A 50 -9.56 10.98 -12.44
N GLY A 51 -10.42 9.96 -12.37
CA GLY A 51 -10.07 8.56 -12.60
C GLY A 51 -9.40 7.85 -11.43
N ILE A 52 -9.22 8.53 -10.29
CA ILE A 52 -8.74 7.96 -9.02
C ILE A 52 -9.96 7.74 -8.11
N GLY A 53 -9.95 6.66 -7.31
CA GLY A 53 -11.05 6.31 -6.43
C GLY A 53 -12.26 5.73 -7.19
N VAL A 54 -12.01 4.79 -8.08
CA VAL A 54 -13.04 4.19 -8.96
C VAL A 54 -13.44 2.79 -8.52
N ALA A 55 -14.73 2.47 -8.69
CA ALA A 55 -15.24 1.11 -8.75
C ALA A 55 -15.63 0.86 -10.22
N GLY A 56 -14.87 0.03 -10.90
CA GLY A 56 -15.18 -0.40 -12.26
C GLY A 56 -16.48 -1.19 -12.33
N PRO A 57 -17.02 -1.46 -13.52
CA PRO A 57 -18.14 -2.37 -13.67
C PRO A 57 -17.73 -3.81 -13.30
N LEU A 58 -18.70 -4.60 -12.84
CA LEU A 58 -18.50 -6.03 -12.62
C LEU A 58 -18.61 -6.76 -13.97
N ARG A 59 -17.49 -7.25 -14.50
CA ARG A 59 -17.38 -7.85 -15.84
C ARG A 59 -17.15 -9.34 -15.80
N SER A 60 -17.63 -10.07 -16.77
CA SER A 60 -17.19 -11.45 -17.02
C SER A 60 -15.69 -11.46 -17.29
N ALA A 61 -14.96 -12.39 -16.67
CA ALA A 61 -13.52 -12.47 -16.81
C ALA A 61 -13.07 -13.90 -17.10
N ARG A 62 -12.00 -14.01 -17.89
CA ARG A 62 -11.38 -15.29 -18.24
C ARG A 62 -10.14 -15.51 -17.37
N ASP A 63 -9.76 -16.77 -17.26
CA ASP A 63 -8.52 -17.19 -16.59
C ASP A 63 -8.33 -16.59 -15.20
N VAL A 64 -9.46 -16.45 -14.47
CA VAL A 64 -9.44 -15.90 -13.11
C VAL A 64 -8.79 -16.91 -12.17
N ALA A 65 -7.71 -16.51 -11.52
CA ALA A 65 -6.97 -17.34 -10.58
C ALA A 65 -6.47 -16.52 -9.39
N LEU A 66 -6.44 -17.16 -8.23
CA LEU A 66 -5.71 -16.68 -7.06
C LEU A 66 -4.32 -17.32 -7.04
N LEU A 67 -3.28 -16.51 -7.06
CA LEU A 67 -1.89 -16.90 -6.88
C LEU A 67 -1.47 -16.57 -5.46
N THR A 68 -0.61 -17.40 -4.89
CA THR A 68 -0.20 -17.24 -3.49
C THR A 68 1.28 -17.53 -3.31
N ASP A 69 1.95 -16.70 -2.52
CA ASP A 69 3.28 -17.00 -1.98
C ASP A 69 3.10 -17.36 -0.51
N LEU A 70 3.76 -18.43 -0.09
CA LEU A 70 3.73 -18.92 1.29
C LEU A 70 5.14 -19.22 1.77
N THR A 71 5.46 -18.76 2.98
CA THR A 71 6.64 -19.21 3.72
C THR A 71 6.19 -19.97 4.96
N TRP A 72 6.78 -21.10 5.22
CA TRP A 72 6.32 -22.05 6.24
C TRP A 72 7.49 -22.85 6.82
N THR A 73 7.27 -23.45 7.99
CA THR A 73 8.24 -24.30 8.67
C THR A 73 7.75 -25.76 8.60
N ASP A 74 8.65 -26.68 8.30
CA ASP A 74 8.34 -28.11 8.31
C ASP A 74 8.45 -28.70 9.73
N PRO A 75 8.05 -29.97 9.95
CA PRO A 75 8.16 -30.61 11.27
C PRO A 75 9.59 -30.74 11.80
N GLN A 76 10.60 -30.62 10.95
CA GLN A 76 12.02 -30.65 11.31
C GLN A 76 12.56 -29.26 11.66
N GLY A 77 11.75 -28.22 11.53
CA GLY A 77 12.10 -26.82 11.79
C GLY A 77 12.76 -26.09 10.63
N ALA A 78 12.86 -26.71 9.44
CA ALA A 78 13.41 -26.05 8.27
C ALA A 78 12.39 -25.09 7.63
N ARG A 79 12.87 -23.93 7.16
CA ARG A 79 12.05 -22.92 6.46
C ARG A 79 12.00 -23.21 4.98
N HIS A 80 10.81 -23.09 4.43
CA HIS A 80 10.51 -23.26 3.01
C HIS A 80 9.73 -22.05 2.50
N SER A 81 9.85 -21.75 1.22
CA SER A 81 9.09 -20.68 0.56
C SER A 81 8.64 -21.14 -0.81
N ASP A 82 7.33 -21.10 -1.05
CA ASP A 82 6.68 -21.33 -2.34
C ASP A 82 6.32 -19.96 -2.92
N GLN A 83 6.90 -19.57 -4.07
CA GLN A 83 6.74 -18.25 -4.68
C GLN A 83 6.18 -18.39 -6.10
N HIS A 84 4.95 -17.93 -6.32
CA HIS A 84 4.25 -18.06 -7.60
C HIS A 84 3.85 -16.72 -8.22
N VAL A 85 3.76 -15.66 -7.41
CA VAL A 85 3.24 -14.36 -7.89
C VAL A 85 4.19 -13.73 -8.90
N PHE A 86 5.50 -13.67 -8.58
CA PHE A 86 6.48 -13.12 -9.52
C PHE A 86 6.83 -14.07 -10.66
N ASP A 87 6.77 -15.38 -10.46
CA ASP A 87 6.94 -16.34 -11.56
C ASP A 87 5.87 -16.12 -12.62
N GLU A 88 4.61 -15.91 -12.20
CA GLU A 88 3.54 -15.58 -13.14
C GLU A 88 3.71 -14.20 -13.77
N ALA A 89 4.12 -13.18 -13.01
CA ALA A 89 4.39 -11.86 -13.56
C ALA A 89 5.48 -11.90 -14.65
N LEU A 90 6.59 -12.61 -14.41
CA LEU A 90 7.68 -12.77 -15.35
C LEU A 90 7.24 -13.57 -16.60
N ARG A 91 6.41 -14.62 -16.41
CA ARG A 91 5.83 -15.38 -17.49
C ARG A 91 4.95 -14.51 -18.40
N LEU A 92 4.08 -13.70 -17.81
CA LEU A 92 3.20 -12.77 -18.55
C LEU A 92 4.01 -11.73 -19.32
N ILE A 93 5.04 -11.14 -18.71
CA ILE A 93 5.97 -10.19 -19.36
C ILE A 93 6.64 -10.87 -20.57
N GLY A 94 7.13 -12.09 -20.39
CA GLY A 94 7.77 -12.88 -21.47
C GLY A 94 6.85 -13.17 -22.66
N GLN A 95 5.54 -13.09 -22.50
CA GLN A 95 4.56 -13.37 -23.57
C GLN A 95 4.01 -12.11 -24.24
N ALA A 96 4.16 -10.92 -23.65
CA ALA A 96 3.63 -9.65 -24.17
C ALA A 96 4.21 -9.32 -25.53
N ARG A 97 3.39 -8.85 -26.47
CA ARG A 97 3.79 -8.53 -27.86
C ARG A 97 3.59 -7.07 -28.24
N ARG A 98 2.66 -6.38 -27.61
CA ARG A 98 2.26 -5.00 -27.92
C ARG A 98 2.52 -4.06 -26.75
N ALA A 99 2.19 -4.50 -25.53
CA ALA A 99 2.22 -3.59 -24.39
C ALA A 99 2.41 -4.29 -23.04
N ILE A 100 3.15 -3.62 -22.17
CA ILE A 100 3.28 -3.93 -20.75
C ILE A 100 3.09 -2.62 -19.98
N VAL A 101 2.18 -2.62 -19.00
CA VAL A 101 2.02 -1.54 -18.03
C VAL A 101 2.11 -2.14 -16.63
N ALA A 102 3.07 -1.71 -15.86
CA ALA A 102 3.26 -2.13 -14.48
C ALA A 102 3.22 -0.91 -13.55
N ASP A 103 2.55 -1.02 -12.41
CA ASP A 103 2.62 -0.04 -11.32
C ASP A 103 3.12 -0.76 -10.06
N GLN A 104 4.28 -0.33 -9.54
CA GLN A 104 5.01 -1.06 -8.50
C GLN A 104 5.47 -0.12 -7.37
N PHE A 105 4.96 -0.39 -6.16
CA PHE A 105 5.28 0.42 -4.97
C PHE A 105 6.74 0.32 -4.58
N LEU A 106 7.19 -0.82 -4.03
CA LEU A 106 8.59 -1.06 -3.71
C LEU A 106 9.25 -1.82 -4.86
N PHE A 107 10.16 -1.15 -5.53
CA PHE A 107 10.92 -1.67 -6.66
C PHE A 107 12.39 -1.34 -6.48
N ASN A 108 13.01 -2.01 -5.53
CA ASN A 108 14.40 -1.75 -5.12
C ASN A 108 14.98 -2.93 -4.32
N ASP A 109 16.27 -2.85 -4.00
CA ASP A 109 17.05 -3.82 -3.25
C ASP A 109 17.30 -3.43 -1.77
N PHE A 110 16.64 -2.37 -1.28
CA PHE A 110 16.87 -1.84 0.07
C PHE A 110 16.62 -2.90 1.15
N GLY A 111 17.53 -2.98 2.14
CA GLY A 111 17.41 -3.88 3.28
C GLY A 111 17.79 -5.35 3.00
N SER A 112 18.10 -5.72 1.77
CA SER A 112 18.57 -7.07 1.45
C SER A 112 20.02 -7.34 1.91
N GLU A 113 20.78 -6.29 2.16
CA GLU A 113 22.19 -6.33 2.58
C GLU A 113 22.38 -6.84 4.02
N ASN A 114 21.34 -6.72 4.86
CA ASN A 114 21.35 -7.10 6.28
C ASN A 114 20.86 -8.55 6.52
N SER A 115 20.92 -9.40 5.51
CA SER A 115 20.24 -10.69 5.50
C SER A 115 20.93 -11.79 6.33
N GLY A 116 22.17 -11.62 6.78
CA GLY A 116 22.92 -12.70 7.43
C GLY A 116 22.99 -13.93 6.52
N GLU A 117 22.48 -15.08 6.99
CA GLU A 117 22.42 -16.32 6.21
C GLU A 117 21.20 -16.41 5.28
N VAL A 118 20.25 -15.45 5.37
CA VAL A 118 19.02 -15.47 4.57
C VAL A 118 19.31 -15.07 3.13
N ARG A 119 18.99 -15.95 2.19
CA ARG A 119 19.10 -15.67 0.75
C ARG A 119 17.78 -15.12 0.21
N TYR A 120 17.78 -13.84 -0.10
CA TYR A 120 16.66 -13.20 -0.80
C TYR A 120 16.76 -13.40 -2.31
N ARG A 121 15.61 -13.60 -2.96
CA ARG A 121 15.48 -13.52 -4.42
C ARG A 121 15.62 -12.08 -4.87
N LYS A 122 16.38 -11.82 -5.92
CA LYS A 122 16.64 -10.47 -6.44
C LYS A 122 15.50 -9.97 -7.33
N LEU A 123 14.31 -9.87 -6.76
CA LEU A 123 13.07 -9.58 -7.48
C LEU A 123 13.11 -8.26 -8.25
N SER A 124 13.76 -7.23 -7.70
CA SER A 124 13.90 -5.93 -8.36
C SER A 124 14.74 -6.03 -9.63
N GLN A 125 15.82 -6.78 -9.59
CA GLN A 125 16.68 -7.00 -10.77
C GLN A 125 16.02 -7.95 -11.77
N GLU A 126 15.42 -9.05 -11.31
CA GLU A 126 14.72 -10.00 -12.19
C GLU A 126 13.60 -9.34 -13.00
N LEU A 127 12.80 -8.48 -12.37
CA LEU A 127 11.75 -7.73 -13.05
C LEU A 127 12.35 -6.72 -14.05
N THR A 128 13.43 -6.02 -13.67
CA THR A 128 14.14 -5.11 -14.56
C THR A 128 14.65 -5.83 -15.80
N ASP A 129 15.33 -6.95 -15.61
CA ASP A 129 15.94 -7.72 -16.70
C ASP A 129 14.86 -8.31 -17.63
N ALA A 130 13.74 -8.78 -17.08
CA ALA A 130 12.62 -9.29 -17.87
C ALA A 130 11.99 -8.19 -18.75
N LEU A 131 11.75 -7.00 -18.20
CA LEU A 131 11.19 -5.86 -18.95
C LEU A 131 12.15 -5.40 -20.04
N VAL A 132 13.45 -5.28 -19.75
CA VAL A 132 14.49 -4.89 -20.70
C VAL A 132 14.66 -5.94 -21.81
N ALA A 133 14.75 -7.22 -21.42
CA ALA A 133 14.90 -8.32 -22.38
C ALA A 133 13.70 -8.38 -23.34
N ARG A 134 12.46 -8.25 -22.78
CA ARG A 134 11.26 -8.25 -23.61
C ARG A 134 11.17 -7.06 -24.54
N LYS A 135 11.49 -5.86 -24.03
CA LYS A 135 11.55 -4.64 -24.82
C LYS A 135 12.53 -4.73 -26.00
N ARG A 136 13.70 -5.36 -25.80
CA ARG A 136 14.70 -5.58 -26.83
C ARG A 136 14.27 -6.66 -27.84
N ALA A 137 13.64 -7.72 -27.35
CA ALA A 137 13.21 -8.86 -28.19
C ALA A 137 12.02 -8.53 -29.11
N VAL A 138 11.19 -7.53 -28.75
CA VAL A 138 9.98 -7.17 -29.49
C VAL A 138 10.05 -5.70 -29.94
N PRO A 139 10.48 -5.43 -31.17
CA PRO A 139 10.47 -4.10 -31.73
C PRO A 139 9.04 -3.49 -31.68
N GLY A 140 8.95 -2.24 -31.21
CA GLY A 140 7.66 -1.54 -31.09
C GLY A 140 6.87 -1.86 -29.83
N LEU A 141 7.31 -2.80 -28.95
CA LEU A 141 6.67 -3.04 -27.66
C LEU A 141 6.62 -1.75 -26.82
N THR A 142 5.42 -1.39 -26.38
CA THR A 142 5.23 -0.26 -25.46
C THR A 142 5.35 -0.76 -24.03
N VAL A 143 6.30 -0.20 -23.26
CA VAL A 143 6.49 -0.56 -21.84
C VAL A 143 6.40 0.71 -20.99
N VAL A 144 5.49 0.69 -20.01
CA VAL A 144 5.32 1.75 -19.01
C VAL A 144 5.52 1.14 -17.63
N LEU A 145 6.43 1.72 -16.86
CA LEU A 145 6.57 1.44 -15.43
C LEU A 145 6.15 2.68 -14.65
N ILE A 146 5.12 2.56 -13.83
CA ILE A 146 4.72 3.55 -12.84
C ILE A 146 5.29 3.09 -11.50
N THR A 147 5.80 4.02 -10.69
CA THR A 147 6.40 3.66 -9.41
C THR A 147 6.35 4.80 -8.41
N ASP A 148 6.49 4.46 -7.13
CA ASP A 148 6.50 5.42 -6.03
C ASP A 148 7.86 6.13 -5.91
N PRO A 149 7.93 7.42 -5.53
CA PRO A 149 9.17 8.14 -5.31
C PRO A 149 10.04 7.59 -4.17
N ILE A 150 9.53 6.69 -3.33
CA ILE A 150 10.31 5.98 -2.30
C ILE A 150 11.50 5.22 -2.91
N ASN A 151 11.36 4.72 -4.15
CA ASN A 151 12.41 3.96 -4.86
C ASN A 151 13.63 4.81 -5.25
N THR A 152 13.49 6.13 -5.19
CA THR A 152 14.60 7.09 -5.30
C THR A 152 14.84 7.82 -3.99
N VAL A 153 14.29 7.34 -2.87
CA VAL A 153 14.26 8.04 -1.58
C VAL A 153 13.83 9.50 -1.78
N TYR A 154 12.69 9.68 -2.48
CA TYR A 154 12.10 10.99 -2.82
C TYR A 154 13.10 11.92 -3.56
N GLY A 155 13.82 11.39 -4.55
CA GLY A 155 14.81 12.13 -5.35
C GLY A 155 16.20 12.21 -4.72
N GLY A 156 16.40 11.67 -3.51
CA GLY A 156 17.70 11.69 -2.83
C GLY A 156 18.71 10.64 -3.29
N ARG A 157 18.29 9.70 -4.14
CA ARG A 157 19.19 8.67 -4.72
C ARG A 157 18.77 8.29 -6.13
N VAL A 158 19.75 8.00 -6.95
CA VAL A 158 19.54 7.33 -8.24
C VAL A 158 19.22 5.86 -8.00
N SER A 159 18.17 5.35 -8.65
CA SER A 159 17.86 3.92 -8.70
C SER A 159 18.47 3.30 -9.95
N PRO A 160 19.42 2.36 -9.81
CA PRO A 160 20.05 1.70 -10.97
C PRO A 160 19.00 0.97 -11.84
N GLN A 161 18.01 0.33 -11.22
CA GLN A 161 16.93 -0.37 -11.92
C GLN A 161 16.12 0.58 -12.79
N LEU A 162 15.71 1.74 -12.24
CA LEU A 162 14.94 2.74 -12.99
C LEU A 162 15.78 3.38 -14.11
N GLN A 163 17.08 3.55 -13.89
CA GLN A 163 17.98 4.04 -14.92
C GLN A 163 18.13 3.04 -16.07
N GLN A 164 18.41 1.78 -15.77
CA GLN A 164 18.50 0.69 -16.75
C GLN A 164 17.22 0.57 -17.61
N LEU A 165 16.05 0.73 -17.01
CA LEU A 165 14.79 0.74 -17.72
C LEU A 165 14.65 1.92 -18.68
N ARG A 166 15.01 3.14 -18.24
CA ARG A 166 14.99 4.34 -19.11
C ARG A 166 15.95 4.21 -20.29
N GLU A 167 17.15 3.70 -20.06
CA GLU A 167 18.15 3.44 -21.11
C GLU A 167 17.68 2.40 -22.13
N ALA A 168 16.84 1.45 -21.71
CA ALA A 168 16.20 0.49 -22.60
C ALA A 168 14.95 1.03 -23.32
N GLY A 169 14.58 2.30 -23.12
CA GLY A 169 13.42 2.93 -23.74
C GLY A 169 12.08 2.57 -23.07
N VAL A 170 12.08 2.16 -21.82
CA VAL A 170 10.88 2.03 -20.99
C VAL A 170 10.46 3.42 -20.49
N GLN A 171 9.17 3.74 -20.62
CA GLN A 171 8.64 4.95 -20.01
C GLN A 171 8.49 4.75 -18.49
N VAL A 172 9.34 5.39 -17.71
CA VAL A 172 9.31 5.34 -16.24
C VAL A 172 8.60 6.57 -15.71
N VAL A 173 7.49 6.37 -15.02
CA VAL A 173 6.67 7.41 -14.40
C VAL A 173 6.81 7.31 -12.88
N VAL A 174 7.40 8.34 -12.26
CA VAL A 174 7.43 8.48 -10.81
C VAL A 174 6.19 9.25 -10.37
N THR A 175 5.41 8.67 -9.46
CA THR A 175 4.11 9.21 -9.05
C THR A 175 4.24 10.57 -8.33
N ASP A 176 3.45 11.57 -8.74
CA ASP A 176 3.35 12.86 -8.03
C ASP A 176 2.41 12.74 -6.82
N LEU A 177 2.95 12.35 -5.67
CA LEU A 177 2.19 12.20 -4.43
C LEU A 177 1.60 13.52 -3.90
N ALA A 178 2.08 14.68 -4.33
CA ALA A 178 1.55 15.98 -3.89
C ALA A 178 0.11 16.21 -4.37
N ARG A 179 -0.32 15.51 -5.41
CA ARG A 179 -1.70 15.53 -5.90
C ARG A 179 -2.66 14.76 -5.03
N LEU A 180 -2.19 13.78 -4.26
CA LEU A 180 -3.01 12.95 -3.39
C LEU A 180 -3.35 13.66 -2.08
N ARG A 181 -4.37 13.17 -1.38
CA ARG A 181 -4.63 13.51 0.01
C ARG A 181 -3.45 13.10 0.89
N THR A 182 -3.34 13.69 2.06
CA THR A 182 -2.22 13.40 2.97
C THR A 182 -2.74 12.94 4.32
N PRO A 183 -2.24 11.81 4.85
CA PRO A 183 -2.69 11.28 6.14
C PRO A 183 -2.14 12.07 7.33
N ASN A 184 -1.01 12.77 7.18
CA ASN A 184 -0.35 13.55 8.23
C ASN A 184 -0.66 15.06 8.08
N PRO A 185 -1.81 15.56 8.59
CA PRO A 185 -2.28 16.91 8.32
C PRO A 185 -1.34 18.01 8.82
N ALA A 186 -0.77 17.83 10.02
CA ALA A 186 0.09 18.84 10.63
C ALA A 186 1.35 19.09 9.79
N TRP A 187 2.07 18.03 9.47
CA TRP A 187 3.29 18.15 8.66
C TRP A 187 2.97 18.52 7.21
N SER A 188 2.04 17.83 6.57
CA SER A 188 1.74 18.06 5.16
C SER A 188 1.16 19.45 4.90
N GLY A 189 0.36 19.99 5.84
CA GLY A 189 -0.11 21.36 5.75
C GLY A 189 1.04 22.37 5.69
N LEU A 190 2.04 22.20 6.57
CA LEU A 190 3.25 23.01 6.56
C LEU A 190 4.10 22.79 5.30
N TRP A 191 4.37 21.53 4.96
CA TRP A 191 5.14 21.13 3.78
C TRP A 191 4.61 21.77 2.49
N GLN A 192 3.31 21.75 2.30
CA GLN A 192 2.66 22.32 1.11
C GLN A 192 2.74 23.84 1.04
N LEU A 193 2.76 24.53 2.19
CA LEU A 193 2.85 25.98 2.25
C LEU A 193 4.27 26.50 2.00
N CYS A 194 5.28 25.89 2.64
CA CYS A 194 6.61 26.49 2.67
C CYS A 194 7.67 25.72 1.90
N CYS A 195 7.58 24.39 1.88
CA CYS A 195 8.82 23.64 1.76
C CYS A 195 8.86 22.74 0.51
N ARG A 196 7.72 22.45 -0.10
CA ARG A 196 7.67 21.57 -1.29
C ARG A 196 8.38 22.17 -2.52
N TRP A 197 8.49 23.49 -2.58
CA TRP A 197 9.15 24.22 -3.67
C TRP A 197 10.64 24.45 -3.41
N ALA A 198 11.07 24.37 -2.15
CA ALA A 198 12.44 24.62 -1.76
C ALA A 198 13.29 23.36 -1.84
N GLY A 199 14.55 23.52 -2.18
CA GLY A 199 15.50 22.43 -2.33
C GLY A 199 15.38 21.74 -3.69
N ASN A 200 16.17 20.71 -3.88
CA ASN A 200 16.31 19.98 -5.12
C ASN A 200 16.15 18.46 -4.89
N ASP A 201 15.86 17.76 -5.95
CA ASP A 201 15.89 16.31 -6.02
C ASP A 201 17.32 15.83 -6.34
N SER A 202 18.32 16.37 -5.65
CA SER A 202 19.71 16.02 -5.86
C SER A 202 20.03 14.66 -5.27
N ASP A 203 20.75 13.87 -6.04
CA ASP A 203 21.37 12.65 -5.54
C ASP A 203 22.37 12.97 -4.43
N GLY A 204 22.36 12.17 -3.35
CA GLY A 204 23.23 12.34 -2.20
C GLY A 204 22.73 13.39 -1.20
N GLY A 205 23.62 13.77 -0.29
CA GLY A 205 23.32 14.70 0.81
C GLY A 205 24.19 14.44 2.01
N TRP A 206 23.78 14.96 3.17
CA TRP A 206 24.55 14.87 4.41
C TRP A 206 23.85 14.06 5.52
N LEU A 207 22.55 13.78 5.38
CA LEU A 207 21.81 12.99 6.34
C LEU A 207 21.87 11.49 6.02
N PRO A 208 21.87 10.60 7.03
CA PRO A 208 21.75 9.17 6.80
C PRO A 208 20.49 8.82 6.00
N ASN A 209 20.60 7.87 5.06
CA ASN A 209 19.44 7.37 4.35
C ASN A 209 18.54 6.55 5.30
N PRO A 210 17.25 6.88 5.46
CA PRO A 210 16.35 6.17 6.36
C PRO A 210 15.97 4.77 5.87
N LEU A 211 16.17 4.48 4.57
CA LEU A 211 15.70 3.26 3.91
C LEU A 211 16.84 2.29 3.54
N GLY A 212 18.10 2.66 3.75
CA GLY A 212 19.24 1.81 3.39
C GLY A 212 20.59 2.53 3.54
N PRO A 213 21.65 2.04 2.92
CA PRO A 213 22.97 2.65 3.02
C PRO A 213 23.06 3.99 2.30
N GLY A 214 24.08 4.77 2.67
CA GLY A 214 24.43 6.06 2.06
C GLY A 214 23.76 7.26 2.72
N LYS A 215 23.82 8.41 2.03
CA LYS A 215 23.31 9.69 2.53
C LYS A 215 22.30 10.27 1.55
N VAL A 216 21.35 11.04 2.08
CA VAL A 216 20.29 11.71 1.32
C VAL A 216 20.15 13.17 1.76
N SER A 217 19.44 13.97 0.97
CA SER A 217 19.17 15.37 1.27
C SER A 217 18.16 15.52 2.42
N LEU A 218 18.18 16.68 3.08
CA LEU A 218 17.14 17.05 4.05
C LEU A 218 15.74 17.00 3.42
N ARG A 219 15.64 17.42 2.15
CA ARG A 219 14.37 17.38 1.41
C ARG A 219 13.79 15.97 1.31
N SER A 220 14.60 14.95 1.06
CA SER A 220 14.18 13.54 1.03
C SER A 220 13.56 13.11 2.36
N TRP A 221 14.18 13.49 3.48
CA TRP A 221 13.65 13.25 4.82
C TRP A 221 12.31 13.92 5.06
N LEU A 222 12.21 15.20 4.69
CA LEU A 222 11.00 15.99 4.88
C LEU A 222 9.84 15.50 4.01
N ALA A 223 10.12 15.06 2.78
CA ALA A 223 9.12 14.48 1.87
C ALA A 223 8.54 13.17 2.41
N LEU A 224 9.38 12.30 2.99
CA LEU A 224 8.95 11.03 3.60
C LEU A 224 7.90 11.23 4.71
N LEU A 225 7.97 12.32 5.45
CA LEU A 225 7.04 12.61 6.55
C LEU A 225 5.59 12.89 6.11
N ASN A 226 5.31 13.04 4.80
CA ASN A 226 3.94 13.16 4.30
C ASN A 226 3.16 11.85 4.43
N LEU A 227 3.83 10.70 4.49
CA LEU A 227 3.28 9.38 4.77
C LEU A 227 2.20 8.90 3.77
N ASN A 228 2.08 9.50 2.60
CA ASN A 228 1.27 8.98 1.50
C ASN A 228 2.14 8.26 0.48
N ALA A 229 1.54 7.34 -0.30
CA ALA A 229 2.26 6.51 -1.24
C ALA A 229 1.40 6.11 -2.44
N ASN A 230 2.04 5.82 -3.56
CA ASN A 230 1.47 4.94 -4.58
C ASN A 230 1.75 3.48 -4.16
N HIS A 231 0.79 2.88 -3.46
CA HIS A 231 0.96 1.54 -2.89
C HIS A 231 0.42 0.43 -3.79
N ARG A 232 0.15 0.72 -5.07
CA ARG A 232 -0.31 -0.27 -6.05
C ARG A 232 0.77 -1.29 -6.40
N LYS A 233 0.34 -2.47 -6.80
CA LYS A 233 1.19 -3.56 -7.32
C LYS A 233 0.41 -4.26 -8.41
N THR A 234 0.49 -3.71 -9.60
CA THR A 234 -0.29 -4.16 -10.76
C THR A 234 0.60 -4.46 -11.95
N LEU A 235 0.11 -5.34 -12.81
CA LEU A 235 0.68 -5.61 -14.11
C LEU A 235 -0.47 -5.81 -15.09
N VAL A 236 -0.43 -5.14 -16.24
CA VAL A 236 -1.35 -5.35 -17.36
C VAL A 236 -0.53 -5.61 -18.61
N VAL A 237 -0.80 -6.71 -19.27
CA VAL A 237 -0.11 -7.10 -20.49
C VAL A 237 -1.10 -7.51 -21.58
N ASP A 238 -0.74 -7.32 -22.83
CA ASP A 238 -1.46 -7.93 -23.92
C ASP A 238 -1.19 -9.42 -24.02
N GLN A 239 -2.20 -10.18 -24.43
CA GLN A 239 -2.12 -11.62 -24.71
C GLN A 239 -2.71 -11.87 -26.11
N GLY A 240 -1.98 -11.44 -27.15
CA GLY A 240 -2.49 -11.45 -28.53
C GLY A 240 -3.59 -10.42 -28.71
N GLU A 241 -4.83 -10.85 -28.99
CA GLU A 241 -5.97 -9.94 -29.14
C GLU A 241 -6.62 -9.57 -27.79
N ASP A 242 -6.24 -10.26 -26.71
CA ASP A 242 -6.81 -10.07 -25.38
C ASP A 242 -5.83 -9.39 -24.42
N TRP A 243 -6.29 -9.11 -23.20
CA TRP A 243 -5.52 -8.49 -22.14
C TRP A 243 -5.61 -9.31 -20.87
N THR A 244 -4.50 -9.39 -20.15
CA THR A 244 -4.41 -10.04 -18.83
C THR A 244 -3.88 -9.04 -17.82
N ALA A 245 -4.48 -9.06 -16.65
CA ALA A 245 -4.09 -8.26 -15.50
C ALA A 245 -3.70 -9.14 -14.31
N LEU A 246 -2.81 -8.61 -13.50
CA LEU A 246 -2.43 -9.11 -12.17
C LEU A 246 -2.54 -7.96 -11.18
N VAL A 247 -3.29 -8.17 -10.11
CA VAL A 247 -3.37 -7.26 -8.95
C VAL A 247 -2.85 -8.01 -7.74
N ALA A 248 -1.77 -7.52 -7.13
CA ALA A 248 -1.01 -8.27 -6.14
C ALA A 248 -0.86 -7.51 -4.80
N SER A 249 -0.52 -8.26 -3.75
CA SER A 249 0.06 -7.71 -2.53
C SER A 249 1.60 -7.66 -2.58
N ALA A 250 2.23 -8.45 -3.44
CA ALA A 250 3.66 -8.62 -3.56
C ALA A 250 4.37 -7.41 -4.17
N ASN A 251 5.54 -7.07 -3.64
CA ASN A 251 6.42 -6.02 -4.18
C ASN A 251 7.64 -6.65 -4.85
N PRO A 252 8.12 -6.12 -5.99
CA PRO A 252 9.42 -6.47 -6.56
C PRO A 252 10.55 -5.83 -5.74
N HIS A 253 10.64 -6.24 -4.49
CA HIS A 253 11.59 -5.74 -3.49
C HIS A 253 12.33 -6.93 -2.90
N ASP A 254 13.65 -6.91 -2.94
CA ASP A 254 14.47 -8.08 -2.64
C ASP A 254 14.25 -8.58 -1.20
N ALA A 255 14.28 -7.69 -0.19
CA ALA A 255 14.04 -8.07 1.19
C ALA A 255 12.61 -8.54 1.50
N SER A 256 11.67 -8.36 0.56
CA SER A 256 10.29 -8.87 0.67
C SER A 256 10.08 -10.20 -0.05
N SER A 257 11.11 -10.78 -0.65
CA SER A 257 10.96 -11.97 -1.51
C SER A 257 10.47 -13.22 -0.77
N LEU A 258 10.60 -13.27 0.55
CA LEU A 258 10.09 -14.37 1.38
C LEU A 258 8.72 -14.08 1.99
N HIS A 259 8.09 -12.92 1.70
CA HIS A 259 6.79 -12.61 2.28
C HIS A 259 5.69 -13.50 1.71
N GLY A 260 4.73 -13.86 2.57
CA GLY A 260 3.49 -14.50 2.13
C GLY A 260 2.60 -13.50 1.43
N ASN A 261 2.27 -13.72 0.16
CA ASN A 261 1.51 -12.79 -0.68
C ASN A 261 0.32 -13.45 -1.35
N VAL A 262 -0.57 -12.62 -1.87
CA VAL A 262 -1.67 -13.03 -2.74
C VAL A 262 -1.73 -12.14 -3.98
N ALA A 263 -2.18 -12.71 -5.10
CA ALA A 263 -2.47 -11.95 -6.31
C ALA A 263 -3.68 -12.54 -7.03
N VAL A 264 -4.48 -11.69 -7.65
CA VAL A 264 -5.58 -12.10 -8.53
C VAL A 264 -5.15 -11.83 -9.97
N ARG A 265 -5.10 -12.90 -10.78
CA ARG A 265 -4.95 -12.82 -12.23
C ARG A 265 -6.33 -12.88 -12.87
N PHE A 266 -6.55 -12.10 -13.92
CA PHE A 266 -7.78 -12.11 -14.70
C PHE A 266 -7.58 -11.53 -16.09
N GLY A 267 -8.34 -12.00 -17.07
CA GLY A 267 -8.30 -11.56 -18.45
C GLY A 267 -9.59 -10.89 -18.92
N GLY A 268 -9.54 -10.30 -20.13
CA GLY A 268 -10.67 -9.68 -20.79
C GLY A 268 -10.85 -8.20 -20.48
N ALA A 269 -12.08 -7.67 -20.62
CA ALA A 269 -12.38 -6.25 -20.44
C ALA A 269 -12.09 -5.72 -19.04
N ALA A 270 -12.13 -6.57 -18.00
CA ALA A 270 -11.73 -6.19 -16.65
C ALA A 270 -10.24 -5.79 -16.55
N ALA A 271 -9.36 -6.41 -17.36
CA ALA A 271 -7.95 -6.02 -17.43
C ALA A 271 -7.79 -4.61 -18.04
N LEU A 272 -8.65 -4.23 -18.96
CA LEU A 272 -8.66 -2.88 -19.53
C LEU A 272 -9.23 -1.84 -18.56
N ASP A 273 -10.13 -2.21 -17.65
CA ASP A 273 -10.56 -1.31 -16.56
C ASP A 273 -9.37 -0.99 -15.64
N LEU A 274 -8.52 -1.98 -15.34
CA LEU A 274 -7.28 -1.74 -14.58
C LEU A 274 -6.33 -0.83 -15.37
N LEU A 275 -6.12 -1.11 -16.66
CA LEU A 275 -5.30 -0.27 -17.53
C LEU A 275 -5.77 1.19 -17.57
N ALA A 276 -7.09 1.42 -17.59
CA ALA A 276 -7.68 2.76 -17.54
C ALA A 276 -7.37 3.46 -16.20
N SER A 277 -7.36 2.71 -15.09
CA SER A 277 -6.96 3.22 -13.78
C SER A 277 -5.47 3.58 -13.74
N GLU A 278 -4.58 2.77 -14.32
CA GLU A 278 -3.14 3.08 -14.40
C GLU A 278 -2.87 4.30 -15.30
N ARG A 279 -3.66 4.50 -16.36
CA ARG A 279 -3.62 5.72 -17.16
C ARG A 279 -3.93 6.96 -16.30
N ALA A 280 -4.89 6.87 -15.39
CA ALA A 280 -5.20 7.98 -14.49
C ALA A 280 -4.04 8.30 -13.52
N VAL A 281 -3.31 7.29 -13.05
CA VAL A 281 -2.10 7.48 -12.23
C VAL A 281 -0.97 8.13 -13.04
N ALA A 282 -0.77 7.72 -14.28
CA ALA A 282 0.19 8.36 -15.18
C ALA A 282 -0.17 9.83 -15.45
N ALA A 283 -1.44 10.11 -15.73
CA ALA A 283 -1.96 11.48 -15.96
C ALA A 283 -1.84 12.35 -14.69
N LEU A 284 -2.16 11.81 -13.51
CA LEU A 284 -1.94 12.44 -12.21
C LEU A 284 -0.49 12.91 -12.06
N SER A 285 0.46 12.12 -12.55
CA SER A 285 1.89 12.39 -12.47
C SER A 285 2.42 13.25 -13.62
N GLY A 286 1.54 13.78 -14.48
CA GLY A 286 1.90 14.62 -15.63
C GLY A 286 2.53 13.87 -16.79
N ALA A 287 2.47 12.54 -16.81
CA ALA A 287 3.03 11.72 -17.87
C ALA A 287 2.05 11.60 -19.06
N ALA A 288 2.59 11.69 -20.28
CA ALA A 288 1.82 11.42 -21.47
C ALA A 288 1.54 9.92 -21.59
N TRP A 289 0.27 9.59 -21.94
CA TRP A 289 -0.10 8.20 -22.20
C TRP A 289 0.33 7.79 -23.60
N PRO A 290 1.01 6.65 -23.79
CA PRO A 290 1.44 6.20 -25.11
C PRO A 290 0.25 5.98 -26.05
N ARG A 291 0.34 6.48 -27.28
CA ARG A 291 -0.73 6.36 -28.28
C ARG A 291 -1.07 4.91 -28.66
N ALA A 292 -0.11 4.00 -28.51
CA ALA A 292 -0.29 2.58 -28.79
C ALA A 292 -1.14 1.84 -27.74
N LEU A 293 -1.37 2.46 -26.57
CA LEU A 293 -2.18 1.86 -25.51
C LEU A 293 -3.66 2.23 -25.64
N PRO A 294 -4.58 1.30 -25.33
CA PRO A 294 -6.01 1.59 -25.31
C PRO A 294 -6.37 2.78 -24.40
N THR A 295 -7.30 3.58 -24.86
CA THR A 295 -7.86 4.72 -24.12
C THR A 295 -9.32 4.52 -23.74
N SER A 296 -9.97 3.51 -24.31
CA SER A 296 -11.36 3.12 -24.03
C SER A 296 -11.44 1.64 -23.71
N VAL A 297 -12.40 1.28 -22.88
CA VAL A 297 -12.75 -0.10 -22.61
C VAL A 297 -13.95 -0.48 -23.46
N PRO A 298 -13.89 -1.55 -24.26
CA PRO A 298 -15.03 -2.00 -25.06
C PRO A 298 -16.26 -2.23 -24.17
N ARG A 299 -17.43 -1.87 -24.66
CA ARG A 299 -18.67 -2.32 -24.04
C ARG A 299 -18.76 -3.83 -24.21
N GLU A 300 -18.92 -4.54 -23.12
CA GLU A 300 -19.16 -5.97 -23.17
C GLU A 300 -20.45 -6.23 -23.94
N SER A 301 -20.41 -7.05 -24.97
CA SER A 301 -21.62 -7.71 -25.44
C SER A 301 -22.12 -8.57 -24.29
N ILE A 302 -23.37 -8.42 -23.90
CA ILE A 302 -24.00 -9.19 -22.83
C ILE A 302 -24.06 -10.67 -23.28
N VAL A 303 -22.95 -11.37 -23.14
CA VAL A 303 -22.93 -12.82 -23.18
C VAL A 303 -23.23 -13.23 -21.74
N ASP A 304 -24.48 -13.56 -21.48
CA ASP A 304 -24.95 -14.04 -20.18
C ASP A 304 -24.39 -15.45 -19.93
N THR A 305 -23.11 -15.52 -19.57
CA THR A 305 -22.50 -16.71 -19.01
C THR A 305 -22.65 -16.64 -17.50
N THR A 306 -23.81 -17.04 -16.99
CA THR A 306 -24.13 -17.07 -15.55
C THR A 306 -23.15 -17.88 -14.72
N SER A 307 -22.29 -18.69 -15.35
CA SER A 307 -21.28 -19.57 -14.71
C SER A 307 -19.86 -18.97 -14.69
N ALA A 308 -19.54 -17.97 -15.54
CA ALA A 308 -18.20 -17.42 -15.58
C ALA A 308 -17.92 -16.53 -14.35
N PRO A 309 -16.70 -16.59 -13.78
CA PRO A 309 -16.29 -15.64 -12.76
C PRO A 309 -16.41 -14.19 -13.27
N ARG A 310 -16.86 -13.29 -12.40
CA ARG A 310 -16.97 -11.86 -12.70
C ARG A 310 -15.97 -11.09 -11.83
N VAL A 311 -15.29 -10.14 -12.45
CA VAL A 311 -14.26 -9.31 -11.79
C VAL A 311 -14.63 -7.84 -11.85
N GLN A 312 -14.42 -7.15 -10.74
CA GLN A 312 -14.53 -5.70 -10.61
C GLN A 312 -13.22 -5.15 -10.11
N VAL A 313 -12.66 -4.18 -10.82
CA VAL A 313 -11.49 -3.42 -10.37
C VAL A 313 -11.94 -2.35 -9.39
N LEU A 314 -11.29 -2.32 -8.21
CA LEU A 314 -11.54 -1.37 -7.14
C LEU A 314 -10.27 -0.60 -6.83
N THR A 315 -10.39 0.70 -6.62
CA THR A 315 -9.25 1.53 -6.25
C THR A 315 -9.58 2.41 -5.03
N GLU A 316 -8.57 2.71 -4.23
CA GLU A 316 -8.61 3.62 -3.07
C GLU A 316 -9.82 3.32 -2.14
N GLY A 317 -10.59 4.33 -1.75
CA GLY A 317 -11.73 4.20 -0.83
C GLY A 317 -12.86 3.28 -1.34
N ARG A 318 -12.92 2.96 -2.64
CA ARG A 318 -13.88 1.98 -3.17
C ARG A 318 -13.59 0.56 -2.69
N ILE A 319 -12.32 0.28 -2.35
CA ILE A 319 -11.94 -0.99 -1.71
C ILE A 319 -12.60 -1.09 -0.33
N ARG A 320 -12.52 -0.03 0.48
CA ARG A 320 -13.23 0.04 1.78
C ARG A 320 -14.73 -0.21 1.63
N ASP A 321 -15.34 0.49 0.68
CA ASP A 321 -16.79 0.40 0.47
C ASP A 321 -17.21 -1.04 0.12
N ALA A 322 -16.42 -1.72 -0.73
CA ALA A 322 -16.66 -3.12 -1.09
C ALA A 322 -16.40 -4.09 0.08
N LEU A 323 -15.33 -3.89 0.86
CA LEU A 323 -15.05 -4.70 2.06
C LEU A 323 -16.19 -4.58 3.08
N LEU A 324 -16.65 -3.36 3.37
CA LEU A 324 -17.78 -3.13 4.27
C LEU A 324 -19.05 -3.77 3.73
N ALA A 325 -19.35 -3.61 2.43
CA ALA A 325 -20.52 -4.21 1.82
C ALA A 325 -20.50 -5.75 1.90
N ALA A 326 -19.36 -6.39 1.70
CA ALA A 326 -19.20 -7.84 1.81
C ALA A 326 -19.43 -8.33 3.25
N VAL A 327 -18.89 -7.60 4.26
CA VAL A 327 -19.02 -7.94 5.67
C VAL A 327 -20.45 -7.66 6.19
N ASP A 328 -21.01 -6.51 5.86
CA ASP A 328 -22.35 -6.10 6.29
C ASP A 328 -23.45 -6.95 5.62
N GLY A 329 -23.21 -7.36 4.37
CA GLY A 329 -24.10 -8.24 3.60
C GLY A 329 -24.04 -9.71 4.00
N ALA A 330 -23.06 -10.13 4.81
CA ALA A 330 -22.95 -11.51 5.27
C ALA A 330 -24.03 -11.85 6.32
N ARG A 331 -24.59 -13.05 6.21
CA ARG A 331 -25.70 -13.54 7.04
C ARG A 331 -25.32 -14.84 7.74
N GLY A 332 -26.15 -15.29 8.68
CA GLY A 332 -26.02 -16.61 9.29
C GLY A 332 -25.99 -17.70 8.22
N GLY A 333 -25.04 -18.62 8.33
CA GLY A 333 -24.75 -19.62 7.30
C GLY A 333 -23.64 -19.24 6.32
N ASP A 334 -23.30 -17.96 6.18
CA ASP A 334 -22.12 -17.51 5.43
C ASP A 334 -20.85 -17.65 6.27
N ARG A 335 -19.70 -17.71 5.59
CA ARG A 335 -18.38 -17.65 6.22
C ARG A 335 -17.56 -16.47 5.67
N LEU A 336 -16.85 -15.79 6.57
CA LEU A 336 -15.89 -14.75 6.27
C LEU A 336 -14.50 -15.20 6.73
N ASP A 337 -13.58 -15.35 5.78
CA ASP A 337 -12.19 -15.64 6.00
C ASP A 337 -11.34 -14.40 5.64
N ILE A 338 -10.61 -13.85 6.60
CA ILE A 338 -9.83 -12.62 6.44
C ILE A 338 -8.36 -12.92 6.73
N ALA A 339 -7.46 -12.63 5.77
CA ALA A 339 -6.02 -12.68 5.95
C ALA A 339 -5.42 -11.32 5.59
N VAL A 340 -4.80 -10.63 6.57
CA VAL A 340 -4.31 -9.27 6.32
C VAL A 340 -3.07 -8.91 7.14
N PHE A 341 -2.15 -8.19 6.48
CA PHE A 341 -0.90 -7.72 7.07
C PHE A 341 -1.09 -6.63 8.14
N TYR A 342 -1.88 -5.57 7.85
CA TYR A 342 -2.27 -4.54 8.83
C TYR A 342 -3.79 -4.41 8.89
N PHE A 343 -4.33 -4.46 10.10
CA PHE A 343 -5.76 -4.30 10.36
C PHE A 343 -6.00 -3.31 11.49
N SER A 344 -6.42 -2.09 11.15
CA SER A 344 -6.72 -1.03 12.13
C SER A 344 -7.94 -0.18 11.77
N HIS A 345 -8.45 -0.24 10.53
CA HIS A 345 -9.57 0.58 10.08
C HIS A 345 -10.82 0.35 10.93
N ARG A 346 -11.17 1.33 11.75
CA ARG A 346 -12.13 1.18 12.84
C ARG A 346 -13.48 0.62 12.40
N ARG A 347 -14.09 1.22 11.36
CA ARG A 347 -15.38 0.78 10.85
C ARG A 347 -15.36 -0.68 10.39
N LEU A 348 -14.27 -1.13 9.81
CA LEU A 348 -14.15 -2.52 9.33
C LEU A 348 -13.95 -3.50 10.49
N VAL A 349 -13.18 -3.13 11.52
CA VAL A 349 -13.04 -3.93 12.76
C VAL A 349 -14.39 -4.09 13.44
N ASP A 350 -15.16 -3.00 13.57
CA ASP A 350 -16.49 -3.02 14.19
C ASP A 350 -17.49 -3.84 13.36
N ALA A 351 -17.44 -3.73 12.02
CA ALA A 351 -18.28 -4.51 11.11
C ALA A 351 -18.01 -6.02 11.21
N VAL A 352 -16.72 -6.43 11.29
CA VAL A 352 -16.31 -7.83 11.45
C VAL A 352 -16.81 -8.41 12.78
N ALA A 353 -16.65 -7.67 13.89
CA ALA A 353 -17.18 -8.08 15.18
C ALA A 353 -18.74 -8.18 15.17
N ALA A 354 -19.42 -7.24 14.50
CA ALA A 354 -20.86 -7.25 14.34
C ALA A 354 -21.35 -8.42 13.47
N ALA A 355 -20.62 -8.79 12.39
CA ALA A 355 -20.93 -9.94 11.56
C ALA A 355 -20.88 -11.24 12.37
N HIS A 356 -19.85 -11.41 13.20
CA HIS A 356 -19.75 -12.57 14.10
C HIS A 356 -20.96 -12.65 15.07
N LYS A 357 -21.37 -11.52 15.67
CA LYS A 357 -22.55 -11.43 16.53
C LYS A 357 -23.87 -11.77 15.82
N ARG A 358 -23.95 -11.55 14.50
CA ARG A 358 -25.08 -11.95 13.65
C ARG A 358 -25.09 -13.44 13.29
N GLY A 359 -24.11 -14.23 13.76
CA GLY A 359 -24.00 -15.66 13.50
C GLY A 359 -23.26 -16.01 12.20
N VAL A 360 -22.51 -15.07 11.61
CA VAL A 360 -21.60 -15.36 10.51
C VAL A 360 -20.38 -16.10 11.05
N ALA A 361 -19.94 -17.15 10.37
CA ALA A 361 -18.73 -17.87 10.72
C ALA A 361 -17.50 -17.04 10.29
N VAL A 362 -16.92 -16.28 11.20
CA VAL A 362 -15.76 -15.41 10.93
C VAL A 362 -14.47 -16.08 11.39
N ARG A 363 -13.41 -16.02 10.56
CA ARG A 363 -12.04 -16.40 10.93
C ARG A 363 -11.07 -15.31 10.48
N VAL A 364 -10.13 -14.93 11.34
CA VAL A 364 -9.17 -13.86 11.05
C VAL A 364 -7.74 -14.35 11.23
N LEU A 365 -6.91 -14.23 10.21
CA LEU A 365 -5.47 -14.52 10.19
C LEU A 365 -4.69 -13.22 10.05
N LEU A 366 -3.88 -12.87 11.04
CA LEU A 366 -3.13 -11.62 11.08
C LEU A 366 -1.64 -11.85 11.13
N ASP A 367 -0.88 -10.96 10.52
CA ASP A 367 0.55 -10.82 10.80
C ASP A 367 0.75 -10.32 12.24
N PRO A 368 1.69 -10.88 13.03
CA PRO A 368 1.93 -10.44 14.41
C PRO A 368 2.56 -9.05 14.50
N ASN A 369 2.92 -8.43 13.38
CA ASN A 369 3.64 -7.17 13.26
C ASN A 369 4.92 -7.12 14.12
N GLU A 370 5.67 -8.22 14.09
CA GLU A 370 6.89 -8.37 14.86
C GLU A 370 8.13 -7.95 14.06
N ASP A 371 8.13 -8.19 12.77
CA ASP A 371 9.29 -7.99 11.90
C ASP A 371 9.02 -7.00 10.77
N ALA A 372 10.03 -6.20 10.42
CA ALA A 372 10.05 -5.36 9.23
C ALA A 372 11.48 -5.18 8.73
N PHE A 373 11.85 -5.89 7.66
CA PHE A 373 13.14 -5.73 6.99
C PHE A 373 14.32 -5.79 7.98
N GLY A 374 14.35 -6.85 8.81
CA GLY A 374 15.38 -7.07 9.83
C GLY A 374 15.25 -6.21 11.09
N ARG A 375 14.18 -5.43 11.25
CA ARG A 375 13.90 -4.64 12.45
C ARG A 375 12.73 -5.23 13.23
N LYS A 376 12.90 -5.40 14.53
CA LYS A 376 11.79 -5.80 15.42
C LYS A 376 10.80 -4.66 15.60
N LYS A 377 9.52 -4.98 15.45
CA LYS A 377 8.38 -4.10 15.72
C LYS A 377 7.70 -4.48 17.04
N ASN A 378 6.78 -3.65 17.49
CA ASN A 378 6.10 -3.79 18.78
C ASN A 378 4.69 -4.40 18.69
N GLY A 379 4.29 -4.93 17.52
CA GLY A 379 3.00 -5.58 17.30
C GLY A 379 1.81 -4.65 17.03
N VAL A 380 2.04 -3.33 17.01
CA VAL A 380 0.98 -2.34 16.71
C VAL A 380 0.77 -2.27 15.19
N PRO A 381 -0.48 -2.24 14.69
CA PRO A 381 -1.76 -2.18 15.41
C PRO A 381 -2.40 -3.56 15.68
N ASN A 382 -1.90 -4.63 15.03
CA ASN A 382 -2.62 -5.90 14.93
C ASN A 382 -2.87 -6.57 16.28
N ARG A 383 -1.91 -6.52 17.21
CA ARG A 383 -2.09 -7.18 18.52
C ARG A 383 -3.23 -6.57 19.32
N GLN A 384 -3.43 -5.24 19.22
CA GLN A 384 -4.51 -4.53 19.90
C GLN A 384 -5.88 -4.78 19.25
N VAL A 385 -5.91 -4.82 17.90
CA VAL A 385 -7.13 -5.17 17.15
C VAL A 385 -7.51 -6.63 17.38
N ALA A 386 -6.52 -7.53 17.41
CA ALA A 386 -6.75 -8.93 17.71
C ALA A 386 -7.39 -9.12 19.10
N ALA A 387 -6.89 -8.42 20.14
CA ALA A 387 -7.49 -8.45 21.47
C ALA A 387 -8.96 -7.98 21.45
N GLU A 388 -9.30 -6.94 20.66
CA GLU A 388 -10.69 -6.47 20.50
C GLU A 388 -11.58 -7.51 19.81
N LEU A 389 -11.09 -8.13 18.73
CA LEU A 389 -11.85 -9.15 17.98
C LEU A 389 -12.05 -10.42 18.80
N VAL A 390 -11.01 -10.91 19.49
CA VAL A 390 -11.10 -12.08 20.38
C VAL A 390 -12.03 -11.82 21.55
N ALA A 391 -12.00 -10.63 22.15
CA ALA A 391 -12.95 -10.25 23.19
C ALA A 391 -14.42 -10.19 22.68
N ALA A 392 -14.61 -9.97 21.37
CA ALA A 392 -15.91 -10.07 20.70
C ALA A 392 -16.30 -11.51 20.29
N GLY A 393 -15.46 -12.52 20.59
CA GLY A 393 -15.67 -13.92 20.28
C GLY A 393 -15.19 -14.37 18.89
N VAL A 394 -14.53 -13.51 18.12
CA VAL A 394 -14.05 -13.83 16.76
C VAL A 394 -12.84 -14.77 16.84
N PRO A 395 -12.88 -15.96 16.22
CA PRO A 395 -11.72 -16.83 16.07
C PRO A 395 -10.58 -16.12 15.32
N LEU A 396 -9.38 -16.14 15.93
CA LEU A 396 -8.20 -15.46 15.40
C LEU A 396 -6.95 -16.32 15.57
N ARG A 397 -6.11 -16.32 14.53
CA ARG A 397 -4.77 -16.91 14.55
C ARG A 397 -3.75 -15.88 14.04
N TRP A 398 -2.51 -16.09 14.41
CA TRP A 398 -1.36 -15.33 13.89
C TRP A 398 -0.68 -16.10 12.76
N CYS A 399 -0.15 -15.41 11.78
CA CYS A 399 0.86 -16.00 10.91
C CYS A 399 2.12 -16.35 11.73
N ASP A 400 2.72 -17.50 11.44
CA ASP A 400 3.95 -17.96 12.09
C ASP A 400 5.17 -17.45 11.32
N THR A 401 5.50 -16.17 11.52
CA THR A 401 6.58 -15.46 10.82
C THR A 401 7.91 -15.57 11.56
N HIS A 402 9.02 -15.56 10.80
CA HIS A 402 10.40 -15.70 11.31
C HIS A 402 11.34 -14.72 10.58
N GLY A 403 10.94 -13.45 10.47
CA GLY A 403 11.66 -12.39 9.78
C GLY A 403 10.97 -11.90 8.50
N GLU A 404 10.21 -12.76 7.83
CA GLU A 404 9.31 -12.38 6.74
C GLU A 404 7.96 -11.89 7.27
N GLN A 405 7.12 -11.38 6.38
CA GLN A 405 5.77 -10.87 6.69
C GLN A 405 4.69 -11.72 6.03
N CYS A 406 3.59 -11.92 6.72
CA CYS A 406 2.35 -12.42 6.15
C CYS A 406 1.63 -11.25 5.45
N HIS A 407 2.05 -10.97 4.23
CA HIS A 407 1.73 -9.72 3.55
C HIS A 407 0.46 -9.78 2.70
N ALA A 408 -0.35 -10.83 2.86
CA ALA A 408 -1.65 -10.93 2.21
C ALA A 408 -2.60 -9.80 2.61
N LYS A 409 -3.53 -9.43 1.71
CA LYS A 409 -4.67 -8.57 1.95
C LYS A 409 -5.84 -9.17 1.22
N LEU A 410 -6.59 -10.01 1.93
CA LEU A 410 -7.65 -10.85 1.38
C LEU A 410 -8.84 -10.91 2.32
N LEU A 411 -10.03 -10.75 1.76
CA LEU A 411 -11.31 -11.11 2.35
C LEU A 411 -12.00 -12.11 1.41
N LEU A 412 -12.38 -13.26 1.93
CA LEU A 412 -13.16 -14.27 1.23
C LEU A 412 -14.50 -14.47 1.98
N ARG A 413 -15.60 -14.12 1.34
CA ARG A 413 -16.94 -14.51 1.78
C ARG A 413 -17.35 -15.75 0.99
N SER A 414 -17.71 -16.82 1.69
CA SER A 414 -18.38 -17.99 1.13
C SER A 414 -19.85 -17.93 1.53
N GLY A 415 -20.70 -17.68 0.55
CA GLY A 415 -22.15 -17.54 0.77
C GLY A 415 -22.86 -18.87 0.84
N SER A 416 -23.93 -18.94 1.61
CA SER A 416 -24.87 -20.07 1.66
C SER A 416 -25.64 -20.25 0.35
N ASP A 417 -25.53 -19.30 -0.57
CA ASP A 417 -26.11 -19.32 -1.93
C ASP A 417 -25.25 -20.04 -2.97
N GLY A 418 -24.17 -20.71 -2.55
CA GLY A 418 -23.25 -21.42 -3.45
C GLY A 418 -22.30 -20.51 -4.24
N LYS A 419 -22.08 -19.28 -3.78
CA LYS A 419 -21.15 -18.33 -4.41
C LYS A 419 -20.06 -17.87 -3.44
N ILE A 420 -18.95 -17.43 -4.01
CA ILE A 420 -17.93 -16.71 -3.27
C ILE A 420 -17.85 -15.25 -3.71
N GLU A 421 -17.43 -14.42 -2.77
CA GLU A 421 -16.97 -13.07 -3.02
C GLU A 421 -15.54 -12.94 -2.45
N LEU A 422 -14.56 -12.75 -3.33
CA LEU A 422 -13.16 -12.58 -2.98
C LEU A 422 -12.74 -11.14 -3.26
N ILE A 423 -12.17 -10.45 -2.29
CA ILE A 423 -11.56 -9.13 -2.45
C ILE A 423 -10.10 -9.24 -2.04
N ALA A 424 -9.17 -9.06 -2.99
CA ALA A 424 -7.74 -9.14 -2.72
C ALA A 424 -6.94 -8.16 -3.57
N GLY A 425 -5.80 -7.68 -3.02
CA GLY A 425 -4.94 -6.72 -3.72
C GLY A 425 -3.90 -6.08 -2.81
N SER A 426 -3.63 -4.79 -3.03
CA SER A 426 -2.56 -4.06 -2.36
C SER A 426 -2.95 -3.45 -1.00
N ALA A 427 -4.24 -3.16 -0.78
CA ALA A 427 -4.72 -2.34 0.33
C ALA A 427 -4.69 -3.05 1.68
N ASN A 428 -3.86 -2.59 2.61
CA ASN A 428 -3.99 -2.93 4.02
C ASN A 428 -5.32 -2.41 4.57
N TYR A 429 -5.84 -3.04 5.63
CA TYR A 429 -7.10 -2.63 6.24
C TYR A 429 -6.87 -1.55 7.31
N THR A 430 -6.23 -0.45 6.89
CA THR A 430 -5.93 0.71 7.73
C THR A 430 -6.56 1.97 7.15
N ARG A 431 -6.67 3.02 7.95
CA ARG A 431 -7.21 4.31 7.50
C ARG A 431 -6.43 4.87 6.30
N ARG A 432 -5.10 4.77 6.32
CA ARG A 432 -4.26 5.31 5.26
C ARG A 432 -4.51 4.63 3.91
N ASN A 433 -4.73 3.33 3.90
CA ASN A 433 -4.94 2.55 2.70
C ASN A 433 -6.40 2.56 2.20
N LEU A 434 -7.38 2.77 3.11
CA LEU A 434 -8.81 2.67 2.78
C LEU A 434 -9.55 4.01 2.70
N ASP A 435 -8.97 5.13 3.19
CA ASP A 435 -9.62 6.44 3.21
C ASP A 435 -8.99 7.44 2.22
N ASP A 436 -8.56 6.96 1.05
CA ASP A 436 -8.08 7.78 -0.08
C ASP A 436 -6.75 8.52 0.17
N TYR A 437 -5.89 8.07 1.08
CA TYR A 437 -4.60 8.70 1.30
C TYR A 437 -3.47 8.07 0.48
N ASN A 438 -3.55 6.77 0.23
CA ASN A 438 -2.67 6.06 -0.70
C ASN A 438 -3.40 5.76 -2.01
N LEU A 439 -2.64 5.57 -3.09
CA LEU A 439 -3.15 4.85 -4.25
C LEU A 439 -3.09 3.35 -3.96
N GLU A 440 -4.21 2.68 -4.17
CA GLU A 440 -4.39 1.26 -3.93
C GLU A 440 -5.16 0.62 -5.08
N SER A 441 -5.00 -0.69 -5.25
CA SER A 441 -5.81 -1.47 -6.19
C SER A 441 -6.17 -2.82 -5.60
N SER A 442 -7.39 -3.27 -5.84
CA SER A 442 -7.88 -4.60 -5.49
C SER A 442 -8.80 -5.14 -6.59
N ALA A 443 -8.83 -6.44 -6.74
CA ALA A 443 -9.80 -7.14 -7.55
C ALA A 443 -10.89 -7.74 -6.64
N ARG A 444 -12.15 -7.47 -6.97
CA ARG A 444 -13.33 -8.13 -6.41
C ARG A 444 -13.80 -9.19 -7.37
N VAL A 445 -13.84 -10.43 -6.95
CA VAL A 445 -14.24 -11.59 -7.76
C VAL A 445 -15.52 -12.17 -7.18
N ILE A 446 -16.53 -12.33 -8.03
CA ILE A 446 -17.74 -13.09 -7.73
C ILE A 446 -17.71 -14.36 -8.60
N ALA A 447 -17.81 -15.53 -7.98
CA ALA A 447 -17.76 -16.80 -8.68
C ALA A 447 -18.62 -17.86 -7.99
N LEU A 448 -18.97 -18.91 -8.72
CA LEU A 448 -19.57 -20.11 -8.14
C LEU A 448 -18.54 -20.83 -7.25
N ASP A 449 -19.04 -21.57 -6.30
CA ASP A 449 -18.28 -22.34 -5.31
C ASP A 449 -17.30 -23.36 -5.92
N ASP A 450 -17.68 -23.93 -7.06
CA ASP A 450 -16.91 -24.92 -7.80
C ASP A 450 -15.94 -24.30 -8.81
N ALA A 451 -15.92 -22.98 -8.96
CA ALA A 451 -14.97 -22.28 -9.83
C ALA A 451 -13.52 -22.49 -9.33
N PRO A 452 -12.52 -22.60 -10.26
CA PRO A 452 -11.12 -22.76 -9.87
C PRO A 452 -10.63 -21.73 -8.85
N VAL A 453 -10.96 -20.44 -9.05
CA VAL A 453 -10.56 -19.37 -8.15
C VAL A 453 -11.18 -19.53 -6.75
N ALA A 454 -12.41 -20.04 -6.64
CA ALA A 454 -13.07 -20.29 -5.36
C ALA A 454 -12.36 -21.42 -4.59
N ARG A 455 -12.01 -22.51 -5.29
CA ARG A 455 -11.24 -23.62 -4.70
C ARG A 455 -9.85 -23.16 -4.25
N GLN A 456 -9.15 -22.36 -5.06
CA GLN A 456 -7.83 -21.81 -4.73
C GLN A 456 -7.89 -20.93 -3.49
N ALA A 457 -8.88 -20.03 -3.40
CA ALA A 457 -9.03 -19.11 -2.27
C ALA A 457 -9.33 -19.85 -0.96
N ARG A 458 -10.22 -20.84 -0.98
CA ARG A 458 -10.49 -21.69 0.19
C ARG A 458 -9.29 -22.54 0.58
N ALA A 459 -8.62 -23.16 -0.39
CA ALA A 459 -7.45 -23.97 -0.12
C ALA A 459 -6.29 -23.16 0.48
N TYR A 460 -6.08 -21.94 0.01
CA TYR A 460 -5.10 -21.01 0.60
C TYR A 460 -5.42 -20.72 2.07
N PHE A 461 -6.66 -20.30 2.35
CA PHE A 461 -7.03 -19.94 3.71
C PHE A 461 -7.03 -21.14 4.64
N GLU A 462 -7.56 -22.29 4.19
CA GLU A 462 -7.63 -23.51 4.99
C GLU A 462 -6.25 -24.04 5.34
N ARG A 463 -5.33 -24.07 4.35
CA ARG A 463 -3.93 -24.47 4.58
C ARG A 463 -3.25 -23.59 5.62
N SER A 464 -3.45 -22.27 5.51
CA SER A 464 -2.86 -21.31 6.43
C SER A 464 -3.50 -21.36 7.82
N TRP A 465 -4.81 -21.62 7.90
CA TRP A 465 -5.54 -21.70 9.16
C TRP A 465 -5.26 -22.98 9.93
N SER A 466 -5.29 -24.11 9.25
CA SER A 466 -5.26 -25.45 9.88
C SER A 466 -3.88 -26.08 9.92
N ASN A 467 -2.84 -25.42 9.39
CA ASN A 467 -1.48 -25.98 9.31
C ASN A 467 -1.46 -27.38 8.67
N THR A 468 -2.16 -27.52 7.53
CA THR A 468 -2.26 -28.83 6.85
C THR A 468 -0.91 -29.27 6.26
N ASP A 469 -0.81 -30.54 5.95
CA ASP A 469 0.35 -31.16 5.27
C ASP A 469 1.67 -31.05 6.08
N GLY A 470 1.60 -30.97 7.41
CA GLY A 470 2.77 -30.83 8.28
C GLY A 470 3.46 -29.47 8.20
N ARG A 471 2.79 -28.45 7.64
CA ARG A 471 3.32 -27.09 7.48
C ARG A 471 2.88 -26.21 8.65
N SER A 472 3.82 -25.59 9.36
CA SER A 472 3.53 -24.52 10.32
C SER A 472 3.49 -23.19 9.59
N ILE A 473 2.28 -22.65 9.39
CA ILE A 473 2.01 -21.39 8.70
C ILE A 473 1.39 -20.39 9.67
N SER A 474 0.65 -20.88 10.67
CA SER A 474 -0.02 -20.06 11.66
C SER A 474 0.14 -20.59 13.08
N ALA A 475 0.04 -19.68 14.04
CA ALA A 475 0.12 -19.93 15.46
C ALA A 475 -1.16 -19.48 16.19
N ASP A 476 -1.39 -20.04 17.36
CA ASP A 476 -2.55 -19.69 18.17
C ASP A 476 -2.46 -18.27 18.72
N TYR A 477 -3.62 -17.65 18.96
CA TYR A 477 -3.74 -16.27 19.44
C TYR A 477 -2.86 -15.98 20.67
N ALA A 478 -2.76 -16.93 21.61
CA ALA A 478 -1.99 -16.77 22.86
C ALA A 478 -0.49 -16.44 22.65
N LYS A 479 0.09 -16.84 21.50
CA LYS A 479 1.53 -16.62 21.20
C LYS A 479 1.92 -15.14 21.20
N TYR A 480 1.05 -14.25 20.69
CA TYR A 480 1.32 -12.82 20.56
C TYR A 480 0.21 -11.94 21.17
N ALA A 481 -0.61 -12.49 22.06
CA ALA A 481 -1.66 -11.74 22.75
C ALA A 481 -1.09 -10.52 23.47
N ASP A 482 -1.76 -9.37 23.35
CA ASP A 482 -1.35 -8.10 23.96
C ASP A 482 -2.58 -7.31 24.41
N ASP A 483 -2.85 -7.35 25.71
CA ASP A 483 -3.99 -6.68 26.34
C ASP A 483 -3.62 -5.28 26.89
N SER A 484 -2.47 -4.72 26.50
CA SER A 484 -1.98 -3.43 26.97
C SER A 484 -2.93 -2.29 26.61
N THR A 485 -3.60 -1.73 27.61
CA THR A 485 -4.49 -0.57 27.45
C THR A 485 -3.75 0.66 26.90
N LEU A 486 -2.50 0.89 27.34
CA LEU A 486 -1.70 2.03 26.85
C LEU A 486 -1.38 1.89 25.38
N ARG A 487 -1.00 0.71 24.89
CA ARG A 487 -0.75 0.46 23.47
C ARG A 487 -2.05 0.60 22.67
N LYS A 488 -3.18 0.17 23.20
CA LYS A 488 -4.49 0.33 22.60
C LYS A 488 -4.86 1.81 22.43
N ILE A 489 -4.67 2.63 23.44
CA ILE A 489 -4.91 4.09 23.35
C ILE A 489 -3.96 4.71 22.34
N TRP A 490 -2.68 4.35 22.37
CA TRP A 490 -1.67 4.88 21.47
C TRP A 490 -1.98 4.59 20.00
N TYR A 491 -2.29 3.34 19.64
CA TYR A 491 -2.60 3.02 18.24
C TYR A 491 -3.85 3.75 17.75
N ARG A 492 -4.87 3.90 18.61
CA ARG A 492 -6.08 4.66 18.25
C ARG A 492 -5.80 6.13 18.00
N ILE A 493 -4.94 6.75 18.82
CA ILE A 493 -4.51 8.14 18.60
C ILE A 493 -3.69 8.23 17.30
N ALA A 494 -2.75 7.34 17.08
CA ALA A 494 -1.92 7.32 15.89
C ALA A 494 -2.75 7.14 14.60
N GLU A 495 -3.71 6.22 14.60
CA GLU A 495 -4.63 5.98 13.49
C GLU A 495 -5.53 7.21 13.23
N ALA A 496 -6.13 7.78 14.27
CA ALA A 496 -7.04 8.92 14.15
C ALA A 496 -6.32 10.20 13.71
N SER A 497 -5.10 10.43 14.19
CA SER A 497 -4.30 11.64 13.88
C SER A 497 -3.58 11.58 12.54
N GLY A 498 -3.45 10.37 11.94
CA GLY A 498 -2.66 10.16 10.73
C GLY A 498 -1.15 10.13 10.95
N LEU A 499 -0.69 10.04 12.19
CA LEU A 499 0.74 9.88 12.56
C LEU A 499 1.20 8.42 12.50
N SER A 500 0.32 7.50 12.13
CA SER A 500 0.67 6.09 11.97
C SER A 500 1.49 5.86 10.72
N SER A 501 2.44 4.93 10.81
CA SER A 501 3.21 4.41 9.66
C SER A 501 2.61 3.11 9.08
N PHE A 502 1.47 2.66 9.61
CA PHE A 502 0.72 1.47 9.17
C PHE A 502 -0.54 1.79 8.40
#